data_23eafcc45126991b92d680f810f002a5
#
_entry.id   23eafcc45126991b92d680f810f002a5
#
_cell.length_a   1.000
_cell.length_b   1.000
_cell.length_c   1.000
_cell.angle_alpha   90.00
_cell.angle_beta   90.00
_cell.angle_gamma   90.00
#
_symmetry.space_group_name_H-M   'P 1'
#
loop_
_entity.id
_entity.type
_entity.pdbx_description
1 polymer ?
#
loop_
_entity_poly.entity_id
_entity_poly.type
_entity_poly.pdbx_seq_one_letter_code
_entity_poly.pdbx_strand_id
1 'polypeptide(L)'
;MKSNQKNLGTIRSSNLCTEIMEYTSKDEVAVCNLASIALPRFVDQETKQFDFQKLYDVTYHVTGNLNRVIDVNYYPVEEARNSNMRHRPIGLGVQGLADTFAMMGMYFESDAAKALNKEIFETIYFASCTASKDAAIINGPYSTFDGSPASQGLLQLSLIHI
;
A
#
# COMPACT_ATOMS: atom_id res chain seq x y z
N MET A 1 -0.08 14.79 -10.53
CA MET A 1 0.00 13.34 -10.34
C MET A 1 0.66 13.04 -9.00
N LYS A 2 0.10 12.12 -8.20
CA LYS A 2 0.53 11.86 -6.81
C LYS A 2 1.54 10.69 -6.67
N SER A 3 2.15 10.22 -7.76
CA SER A 3 3.12 9.14 -7.66
C SER A 3 4.37 9.54 -6.90
N ASN A 4 4.84 8.66 -6.01
CA ASN A 4 6.08 8.86 -5.27
C ASN A 4 7.33 8.74 -6.15
N GLN A 5 7.19 8.24 -7.39
CA GLN A 5 8.30 8.11 -8.36
C GLN A 5 8.35 9.24 -9.40
N LYS A 6 7.58 10.31 -9.24
CA LYS A 6 7.54 11.43 -10.20
C LYS A 6 8.88 12.19 -10.33
N ASN A 7 9.78 12.05 -9.35
CA ASN A 7 11.12 12.62 -9.38
C ASN A 7 12.07 11.91 -10.36
N LEU A 8 11.73 10.68 -10.80
CA LEU A 8 12.56 9.88 -11.70
C LEU A 8 12.35 10.27 -13.17
N GLY A 9 11.20 10.85 -13.50
CA GLY A 9 10.88 11.26 -14.85
C GLY A 9 9.37 11.17 -15.15
N THR A 10 9.02 11.17 -16.44
CA THR A 10 7.63 11.08 -16.86
C THR A 10 7.11 9.65 -16.72
N ILE A 11 6.06 9.46 -15.93
CA ILE A 11 5.34 8.19 -15.86
C ILE A 11 4.39 8.12 -17.06
N ARG A 12 4.59 7.12 -17.91
CA ARG A 12 3.93 7.00 -19.22
C ARG A 12 2.79 5.99 -19.25
N SER A 13 2.78 5.07 -18.29
CA SER A 13 1.79 4.00 -18.22
C SER A 13 1.49 3.62 -16.78
N SER A 14 0.47 2.82 -16.57
CA SER A 14 0.15 2.13 -15.32
C SER A 14 0.11 0.63 -15.59
N ASN A 15 0.02 -0.16 -14.52
CA ASN A 15 -0.31 -1.57 -14.63
C ASN A 15 -1.75 -1.78 -15.14
N LEU A 16 -2.15 -3.06 -15.32
CA LEU A 16 -3.44 -3.45 -15.90
C LEU A 16 -4.64 -2.84 -15.16
N CYS A 17 -4.61 -2.85 -13.82
CA CYS A 17 -5.72 -2.37 -12.99
C CYS A 17 -5.63 -0.88 -12.63
N THR A 18 -4.61 -0.18 -13.09
CA THR A 18 -4.40 1.27 -12.89
C THR A 18 -4.11 1.69 -11.44
N GLU A 19 -3.93 0.75 -10.52
CA GLU A 19 -3.63 1.03 -9.11
C GLU A 19 -2.17 1.44 -8.87
N ILE A 20 -1.25 1.09 -9.78
CA ILE A 20 0.17 1.38 -9.65
C ILE A 20 0.64 2.30 -10.77
N MET A 21 1.21 3.43 -10.35
CA MET A 21 1.73 4.48 -11.23
C MET A 21 3.23 4.59 -10.99
N GLU A 22 3.99 3.74 -11.68
CA GLU A 22 5.44 3.61 -11.53
C GLU A 22 6.21 4.06 -12.76
N TYR A 23 7.48 4.44 -12.56
CA TYR A 23 8.38 4.84 -13.62
C TYR A 23 8.91 3.63 -14.39
N THR A 24 8.93 3.74 -15.70
CA THR A 24 9.51 2.77 -16.63
C THR A 24 10.42 3.48 -17.64
N SER A 25 11.59 2.92 -17.91
CA SER A 25 12.55 3.39 -18.90
C SER A 25 13.07 2.24 -19.75
N LYS A 26 14.09 2.48 -20.56
CA LYS A 26 14.76 1.41 -21.32
C LYS A 26 15.53 0.41 -20.42
N ASP A 27 15.93 0.84 -19.22
CA ASP A 27 16.75 0.07 -18.29
C ASP A 27 15.95 -0.41 -17.06
N GLU A 28 14.67 -0.02 -16.97
CA GLU A 28 13.78 -0.33 -15.83
C GLU A 28 12.36 -0.60 -16.29
N VAL A 29 11.87 -1.78 -15.97
CA VAL A 29 10.47 -2.16 -16.17
C VAL A 29 9.78 -2.26 -14.82
N ALA A 30 8.78 -1.42 -14.60
CA ALA A 30 7.99 -1.43 -13.37
C ALA A 30 7.23 -2.75 -13.22
N VAL A 31 7.31 -3.37 -12.05
CA VAL A 31 6.60 -4.60 -11.70
C VAL A 31 5.98 -4.47 -10.31
N CYS A 32 4.80 -5.07 -10.15
CA CYS A 32 4.00 -4.97 -8.95
C CYS A 32 4.33 -6.10 -7.95
N ASN A 33 4.38 -5.75 -6.67
CA ASN A 33 4.42 -6.68 -5.54
C ASN A 33 3.15 -6.45 -4.73
N LEU A 34 2.17 -7.33 -4.87
CA LEU A 34 0.80 -7.10 -4.43
C LEU A 34 0.39 -8.04 -3.29
N ALA A 35 -0.43 -7.52 -2.38
CA ALA A 35 -1.19 -8.30 -1.42
C ALA A 35 -2.62 -7.74 -1.28
N SER A 36 -3.53 -8.58 -0.79
CA SER A 36 -4.93 -8.19 -0.56
C SER A 36 -5.37 -8.66 0.82
N ILE A 37 -5.90 -7.73 1.61
CA ILE A 37 -6.34 -7.95 3.00
C ILE A 37 -7.83 -8.27 3.01
N ALA A 38 -8.21 -9.41 3.60
CA ALA A 38 -9.60 -9.85 3.71
C ALA A 38 -10.30 -9.16 4.88
N LEU A 39 -10.99 -8.04 4.64
CA LEU A 39 -11.62 -7.20 5.65
C LEU A 39 -12.66 -7.92 6.54
N PRO A 40 -13.46 -8.89 6.05
CA PRO A 40 -14.41 -9.60 6.91
C PRO A 40 -13.77 -10.32 8.11
N ARG A 41 -12.46 -10.60 8.06
CA ARG A 41 -11.72 -11.26 9.17
C ARG A 41 -11.47 -10.36 10.37
N PHE A 42 -11.78 -9.09 10.27
CA PHE A 42 -11.64 -8.08 11.32
C PHE A 42 -12.98 -7.68 11.94
N VAL A 43 -14.09 -8.26 11.49
CA VAL A 43 -15.41 -8.03 12.10
C VAL A 43 -15.64 -9.06 13.19
N ASP A 44 -15.89 -8.59 14.40
CA ASP A 44 -16.42 -9.43 15.46
C ASP A 44 -17.90 -9.73 15.18
N GLN A 45 -18.23 -11.01 15.11
CA GLN A 45 -19.57 -11.45 14.71
C GLN A 45 -20.64 -11.24 15.79
N GLU A 46 -20.24 -11.19 17.06
CA GLU A 46 -21.17 -11.01 18.18
C GLU A 46 -21.44 -9.53 18.44
N THR A 47 -20.38 -8.72 18.51
CA THR A 47 -20.47 -7.29 18.83
C THR A 47 -20.72 -6.41 17.60
N LYS A 48 -20.53 -6.97 16.38
CA LYS A 48 -20.59 -6.21 15.12
C LYS A 48 -19.60 -5.04 15.05
N GLN A 49 -18.49 -5.13 15.79
CA GLN A 49 -17.43 -4.13 15.79
C GLN A 49 -16.29 -4.53 14.87
N PHE A 50 -15.60 -3.54 14.32
CA PHE A 50 -14.42 -3.74 13.48
C PHE A 50 -13.15 -3.59 14.31
N ASP A 51 -12.24 -4.57 14.23
CA ASP A 51 -10.98 -4.60 14.96
C ASP A 51 -9.87 -3.87 14.19
N PHE A 52 -9.75 -2.58 14.43
CA PHE A 52 -8.72 -1.74 13.81
C PHE A 52 -7.31 -2.06 14.27
N GLN A 53 -7.13 -2.49 15.54
CA GLN A 53 -5.80 -2.85 16.03
C GLN A 53 -5.27 -4.08 15.30
N LYS A 54 -6.10 -5.10 15.14
CA LYS A 54 -5.74 -6.30 14.38
C LYS A 54 -5.47 -5.96 12.89
N LEU A 55 -6.27 -5.05 12.30
CA LEU A 55 -6.02 -4.58 10.94
C LEU A 55 -4.65 -3.90 10.83
N TYR A 56 -4.32 -3.02 11.77
CA TYR A 56 -3.03 -2.36 11.85
C TYR A 56 -1.89 -3.39 11.91
N ASP A 57 -1.94 -4.34 12.83
CA ASP A 57 -0.90 -5.33 13.05
C ASP A 57 -0.68 -6.21 11.80
N VAL A 58 -1.77 -6.71 11.21
CA VAL A 58 -1.71 -7.50 9.98
C VAL A 58 -1.13 -6.69 8.83
N THR A 59 -1.56 -5.45 8.65
CA THR A 59 -1.07 -4.56 7.59
C THR A 59 0.43 -4.27 7.75
N TYR A 60 0.87 -3.99 8.95
CA TYR A 60 2.28 -3.78 9.28
C TYR A 60 3.13 -4.99 8.87
N HIS A 61 2.70 -6.20 9.25
CA HIS A 61 3.41 -7.43 8.91
C HIS A 61 3.39 -7.74 7.41
N VAL A 62 2.25 -7.54 6.74
CA VAL A 62 2.13 -7.75 5.29
C VAL A 62 3.03 -6.81 4.51
N THR A 63 3.14 -5.55 4.93
CA THR A 63 4.06 -4.57 4.34
C THR A 63 5.51 -5.07 4.43
N GLY A 64 5.94 -5.53 5.60
CA GLY A 64 7.26 -6.12 5.80
C GLY A 64 7.50 -7.37 4.95
N ASN A 65 6.47 -8.22 4.79
CA ASN A 65 6.56 -9.42 3.96
C ASN A 65 6.71 -9.06 2.48
N LEU A 66 5.92 -8.11 1.96
CA LEU A 66 6.07 -7.65 0.57
C LEU A 66 7.45 -7.05 0.29
N ASN A 67 8.00 -6.31 1.26
CA ASN A 67 9.36 -5.81 1.15
C ASN A 67 10.41 -6.95 1.02
N ARG A 68 10.22 -8.06 1.75
CA ARG A 68 11.09 -9.25 1.64
C ARG A 68 10.88 -10.01 0.33
N VAL A 69 9.65 -10.06 -0.18
CA VAL A 69 9.36 -10.70 -1.48
C VAL A 69 10.19 -10.08 -2.59
N ILE A 70 10.39 -8.76 -2.58
CA ILE A 70 11.24 -8.07 -3.57
C ILE A 70 12.64 -8.69 -3.62
N ASP A 71 13.22 -9.05 -2.48
CA ASP A 71 14.58 -9.56 -2.39
C ASP A 71 14.72 -11.02 -2.87
N VAL A 72 13.66 -11.82 -2.74
CA VAL A 72 13.69 -13.27 -3.03
C VAL A 72 12.93 -13.65 -4.30
N ASN A 73 12.25 -12.71 -4.94
CA ASN A 73 11.43 -12.99 -6.11
C ASN A 73 12.30 -13.36 -7.33
N TYR A 74 11.72 -14.19 -8.20
CA TYR A 74 12.29 -14.44 -9.52
C TYR A 74 11.92 -13.31 -10.49
N TYR A 75 12.91 -12.74 -11.13
CA TYR A 75 12.74 -11.71 -12.16
C TYR A 75 13.05 -12.27 -13.52
N PRO A 76 12.11 -12.28 -14.47
CA PRO A 76 12.32 -12.86 -15.81
C PRO A 76 13.27 -12.04 -16.67
N VAL A 77 13.43 -10.75 -16.37
CA VAL A 77 14.34 -9.83 -17.06
C VAL A 77 15.04 -8.92 -16.06
N GLU A 78 16.26 -8.52 -16.36
CA GLU A 78 17.09 -7.72 -15.45
C GLU A 78 16.49 -6.31 -15.22
N GLU A 79 15.85 -5.75 -16.20
CA GLU A 79 15.18 -4.43 -16.11
C GLU A 79 14.06 -4.42 -15.05
N ALA A 80 13.35 -5.54 -14.89
CA ALA A 80 12.34 -5.69 -13.83
C ALA A 80 12.99 -5.79 -12.44
N ARG A 81 14.09 -6.52 -12.34
CA ARG A 81 14.88 -6.61 -11.12
C ARG A 81 15.44 -5.24 -10.72
N ASN A 82 16.02 -4.50 -11.67
CA ASN A 82 16.57 -3.17 -11.45
C ASN A 82 15.50 -2.21 -10.90
N SER A 83 14.32 -2.19 -11.50
CA SER A 83 13.20 -1.36 -11.03
C SER A 83 12.82 -1.72 -9.59
N ASN A 84 12.56 -2.99 -9.31
CA ASN A 84 12.10 -3.42 -7.99
C ASN A 84 13.14 -3.19 -6.90
N MET A 85 14.39 -3.52 -7.14
CA MET A 85 15.46 -3.37 -6.15
C MET A 85 15.75 -1.89 -5.84
N ARG A 86 15.59 -0.99 -6.82
CA ARG A 86 15.82 0.46 -6.62
C ARG A 86 14.67 1.17 -5.93
N HIS A 87 13.43 0.82 -6.29
CA HIS A 87 12.25 1.59 -5.87
C HIS A 87 11.46 0.92 -4.76
N ARG A 88 11.59 -0.40 -4.61
CA ARG A 88 10.89 -1.26 -3.63
C ARG A 88 9.38 -1.01 -3.58
N PRO A 89 8.69 -1.04 -4.73
CA PRO A 89 7.27 -0.73 -4.79
C PRO A 89 6.44 -1.88 -4.24
N ILE A 90 5.41 -1.54 -3.47
CA ILE A 90 4.42 -2.50 -2.99
C ILE A 90 3.01 -1.94 -3.20
N GLY A 91 2.04 -2.83 -3.39
CA GLY A 91 0.63 -2.50 -3.47
C GLY A 91 -0.18 -3.32 -2.47
N LEU A 92 -0.91 -2.62 -1.59
CA LEU A 92 -1.82 -3.22 -0.63
C LEU A 92 -3.25 -2.89 -1.02
N GLY A 93 -4.01 -3.92 -1.38
CA GLY A 93 -5.44 -3.85 -1.63
C GLY A 93 -6.25 -4.51 -0.53
N VAL A 94 -7.56 -4.46 -0.71
CA VAL A 94 -8.52 -5.11 0.18
C VAL A 94 -9.49 -5.97 -0.61
N GLN A 95 -10.12 -6.93 0.06
CA GLN A 95 -11.22 -7.72 -0.45
C GLN A 95 -12.30 -7.87 0.61
N GLY A 96 -13.56 -8.01 0.18
CA GLY A 96 -14.69 -8.23 1.07
C GLY A 96 -15.17 -6.97 1.80
N LEU A 97 -14.97 -5.76 1.23
CA LEU A 97 -15.48 -4.52 1.86
C LEU A 97 -17.01 -4.52 1.96
N ALA A 98 -17.70 -4.94 0.88
CA ALA A 98 -19.14 -5.07 0.89
C ALA A 98 -19.65 -6.11 1.91
N ASP A 99 -18.94 -7.24 2.00
CA ASP A 99 -19.25 -8.28 3.00
C ASP A 99 -19.06 -7.75 4.42
N THR A 100 -18.00 -6.96 4.65
CA THR A 100 -17.75 -6.29 5.93
C THR A 100 -18.92 -5.39 6.33
N PHE A 101 -19.40 -4.54 5.42
CA PHE A 101 -20.56 -3.69 5.68
C PHE A 101 -21.82 -4.51 5.99
N ALA A 102 -22.07 -5.58 5.22
CA ALA A 102 -23.20 -6.48 5.45
C ALA A 102 -23.12 -7.18 6.83
N MET A 103 -21.95 -7.67 7.21
CA MET A 103 -21.72 -8.31 8.52
C MET A 103 -21.95 -7.34 9.69
N MET A 104 -21.64 -6.05 9.49
CA MET A 104 -21.86 -4.98 10.48
C MET A 104 -23.27 -4.38 10.41
N GLY A 105 -24.13 -4.86 9.50
CA GLY A 105 -25.50 -4.36 9.33
C GLY A 105 -25.58 -2.96 8.71
N MET A 106 -24.60 -2.59 7.92
CA MET A 106 -24.52 -1.27 7.25
C MET A 106 -24.99 -1.36 5.79
N TYR A 107 -25.77 -0.38 5.34
CA TYR A 107 -26.02 -0.20 3.91
C TYR A 107 -24.77 0.39 3.24
N PHE A 108 -24.43 -0.08 2.03
CA PHE A 108 -23.21 0.28 1.30
C PHE A 108 -23.10 1.82 1.09
N GLU A 109 -24.21 2.49 0.80
CA GLU A 109 -24.25 3.95 0.55
C GLU A 109 -24.45 4.79 1.83
N SER A 110 -24.54 4.15 3.00
CA SER A 110 -24.78 4.86 4.26
C SER A 110 -23.57 5.70 4.69
N ASP A 111 -23.82 6.75 5.46
CA ASP A 111 -22.75 7.58 6.00
C ASP A 111 -21.89 6.80 7.01
N ALA A 112 -22.47 5.82 7.71
CA ALA A 112 -21.72 4.89 8.57
C ALA A 112 -20.73 4.04 7.76
N ALA A 113 -21.14 3.49 6.61
CA ALA A 113 -20.24 2.75 5.73
C ALA A 113 -19.13 3.63 5.15
N LYS A 114 -19.43 4.88 4.78
CA LYS A 114 -18.42 5.85 4.32
C LYS A 114 -17.40 6.18 5.42
N ALA A 115 -17.86 6.38 6.65
CA ALA A 115 -16.98 6.64 7.80
C ALA A 115 -16.07 5.42 8.06
N LEU A 116 -16.64 4.22 8.16
CA LEU A 116 -15.88 2.99 8.34
C LEU A 116 -14.86 2.77 7.22
N ASN A 117 -15.25 3.00 5.97
CA ASN A 117 -14.33 2.92 4.82
C ASN A 117 -13.13 3.85 4.98
N LYS A 118 -13.38 5.09 5.39
CA LYS A 118 -12.31 6.05 5.65
C LYS A 118 -11.37 5.55 6.72
N GLU A 119 -11.86 5.12 7.88
CA GLU A 119 -11.06 4.63 8.99
C GLU A 119 -10.25 3.37 8.62
N ILE A 120 -10.83 2.45 7.85
CA ILE A 120 -10.13 1.26 7.34
C ILE A 120 -8.91 1.67 6.51
N PHE A 121 -9.09 2.54 5.51
CA PHE A 121 -7.98 2.94 4.63
C PHE A 121 -6.98 3.87 5.33
N GLU A 122 -7.38 4.68 6.28
CA GLU A 122 -6.49 5.43 7.15
C GLU A 122 -5.59 4.49 7.96
N THR A 123 -6.17 3.46 8.58
CA THR A 123 -5.44 2.45 9.36
C THR A 123 -4.42 1.70 8.50
N ILE A 124 -4.84 1.22 7.32
CA ILE A 124 -3.95 0.52 6.38
C ILE A 124 -2.79 1.43 5.96
N TYR A 125 -3.09 2.67 5.58
CA TYR A 125 -2.06 3.60 5.11
C TYR A 125 -1.08 3.97 6.21
N PHE A 126 -1.58 4.25 7.42
CA PHE A 126 -0.75 4.56 8.58
C PHE A 126 0.16 3.38 8.97
N ALA A 127 -0.39 2.16 9.04
CA ALA A 127 0.38 0.96 9.34
C ALA A 127 1.47 0.68 8.29
N SER A 128 1.15 0.86 7.00
CA SER A 128 2.09 0.68 5.90
C SER A 128 3.23 1.71 5.95
N CYS A 129 2.91 2.98 6.19
CA CYS A 129 3.91 4.04 6.34
C CYS A 129 4.82 3.79 7.56
N THR A 130 4.24 3.31 8.66
CA THR A 130 5.02 2.96 9.87
C THR A 130 5.97 1.81 9.60
N ALA A 131 5.51 0.72 8.97
CA ALA A 131 6.35 -0.40 8.59
C ALA A 131 7.47 0.01 7.61
N SER A 132 7.15 0.86 6.64
CA SER A 132 8.15 1.40 5.70
C SER A 132 9.21 2.25 6.40
N LYS A 133 8.80 3.12 7.33
CA LYS A 133 9.71 3.92 8.15
C LYS A 133 10.63 3.03 8.99
N ASP A 134 10.08 2.02 9.67
CA ASP A 134 10.86 1.12 10.53
C ASP A 134 11.83 0.26 9.71
N ALA A 135 11.42 -0.19 8.53
CA ALA A 135 12.32 -0.86 7.59
C ALA A 135 13.47 0.06 7.14
N ALA A 136 13.20 1.34 6.89
CA ALA A 136 14.24 2.30 6.51
C ALA A 136 15.21 2.64 7.66
N ILE A 137 14.77 2.59 8.91
CA ILE A 137 15.64 2.73 10.08
C ILE A 137 16.65 1.57 10.16
N ILE A 138 16.22 0.36 9.84
CA ILE A 138 17.05 -0.85 9.94
C ILE A 138 17.95 -1.02 8.71
N ASN A 139 17.42 -0.82 7.51
CA ASN A 139 18.08 -1.19 6.25
C ASN A 139 18.53 0.02 5.42
N GLY A 140 18.27 1.24 5.89
CA GLY A 140 18.39 2.44 5.08
C GLY A 140 17.16 2.65 4.16
N PRO A 141 16.98 3.87 3.64
CA PRO A 141 15.93 4.16 2.68
C PRO A 141 16.19 3.45 1.35
N TYR A 142 15.13 3.22 0.56
CA TYR A 142 15.29 2.72 -0.81
C TYR A 142 16.06 3.70 -1.68
N SER A 143 16.78 3.19 -2.71
CA SER A 143 17.80 3.97 -3.46
C SER A 143 17.30 5.27 -4.10
N THR A 144 16.02 5.37 -4.40
CA THR A 144 15.41 6.53 -5.05
C THR A 144 14.54 7.38 -4.10
N PHE A 145 14.80 7.26 -2.81
CA PHE A 145 14.08 8.05 -1.79
C PHE A 145 14.38 9.54 -1.91
N ASP A 146 15.66 9.89 -2.07
CA ASP A 146 16.08 11.29 -2.15
C ASP A 146 15.44 11.99 -3.36
N GLY A 147 14.87 13.16 -3.12
CA GLY A 147 14.14 13.93 -4.13
C GLY A 147 12.72 13.40 -4.42
N SER A 148 12.31 12.28 -3.82
CA SER A 148 10.94 11.78 -3.94
C SER A 148 9.95 12.66 -3.17
N PRO A 149 8.64 12.64 -3.49
CA PRO A 149 7.63 13.30 -2.67
C PRO A 149 7.68 12.90 -1.20
N ALA A 150 7.91 11.61 -0.90
CA ALA A 150 8.02 11.13 0.47
C ALA A 150 9.19 11.78 1.23
N SER A 151 10.35 11.99 0.57
CA SER A 151 11.49 12.68 1.18
C SER A 151 11.21 14.16 1.50
N GLN A 152 10.19 14.73 0.87
CA GLN A 152 9.71 16.09 1.11
C GLN A 152 8.53 16.14 2.09
N GLY A 153 8.15 15.01 2.69
CA GLY A 153 6.98 14.91 3.56
C GLY A 153 5.63 14.93 2.82
N LEU A 154 5.65 14.79 1.49
CA LEU A 154 4.45 14.78 0.66
C LEU A 154 3.97 13.34 0.46
N LEU A 155 3.02 12.92 1.26
CA LEU A 155 2.41 11.60 1.18
C LEU A 155 1.20 11.60 0.23
N GLN A 156 0.84 10.43 -0.32
CA GLN A 156 -0.29 10.27 -1.25
C GLN A 156 -1.63 10.67 -0.63
N LEU A 157 -1.84 10.23 0.61
CA LEU A 157 -2.93 10.69 1.45
C LEU A 157 -2.32 11.63 2.49
N SER A 158 -2.85 12.85 2.59
CA SER A 158 -2.39 13.79 3.59
C SER A 158 -2.76 13.27 4.97
N LEU A 159 -1.76 12.89 5.77
CA LEU A 159 -1.96 12.51 7.16
C LEU A 159 -2.39 13.70 8.06
N ILE A 160 -2.44 14.91 7.50
CA ILE A 160 -2.91 16.11 8.20
C ILE A 160 -4.43 16.08 8.41
N HIS A 161 -5.13 15.20 7.71
CA HIS A 161 -6.58 15.02 7.81
C HIS A 161 -6.99 13.71 8.48
N ILE A 162 -6.02 13.04 9.10
CA ILE A 162 -6.26 11.88 9.96
C ILE A 162 -6.32 12.34 11.42
#